data_b3f63afea40ba6e49e76a12c8daa766f
#
_entry.id   b3f63afea40ba6e49e76a12c8daa766f
#
_cell.length_a   1.000
_cell.length_b   1.000
_cell.length_c   1.000
_cell.angle_alpha   90.00
_cell.angle_beta   90.00
_cell.angle_gamma   90.00
#
_symmetry.space_group_name_H-M   'P 1'
#
loop_
_entity.id
_entity.type
_entity.pdbx_description
1 polymer ?
#
loop_
_entity_poly.entity_id
_entity_poly.type
_entity_poly.pdbx_seq_one_letter_code
_entity_poly.pdbx_strand_id
1 'polypeptide(L)'
;MRRHALAALVALTLTAPALAQTAPVPPVGPDFSRINVVTTDLGHRTYMLEGAGGNVTVAVGDDGVIMVDGQFAPMHDKLKAAIAAVTPNKVTYLINTHHHGDHTGGNAAFAAEGATVVGHINERNMLAAGTTSNVTGVKFPPAQAAALPSKTYTDAMTLTIKGRTAELRHPANAHTGGDTYVWFKDANVLSTGDTFTNGRYPNIDFLNGGSVKGVISAADIYMSLANDDTKIVPGHGPLATKAQLTEYRAMMVAARERMAKLVKEGKSLDEVYAAKPFADFDAKLKANEQQAKAFMRVVYMTVKE
;
A
#
# COMPACT_ATOMS: atom_id res chain seq x y z
N MET A 1 -15.08 82.26 -40.73
CA MET A 1 -13.91 81.34 -40.77
C MET A 1 -13.83 80.65 -39.43
N ARG A 2 -14.30 79.38 -39.30
CA ARG A 2 -14.21 78.62 -38.07
C ARG A 2 -13.19 77.51 -38.33
N ARG A 3 -12.13 77.49 -37.54
CA ARG A 3 -11.06 76.46 -37.57
C ARG A 3 -11.47 75.33 -36.66
N HIS A 4 -11.64 74.12 -37.19
CA HIS A 4 -11.81 72.93 -36.43
C HIS A 4 -10.43 72.36 -36.11
N ALA A 5 -10.10 72.19 -34.80
CA ALA A 5 -8.96 71.48 -34.35
C ALA A 5 -9.34 69.99 -34.14
N LEU A 6 -8.69 69.09 -34.86
CA LEU A 6 -8.79 67.64 -34.67
C LEU A 6 -7.83 67.25 -33.53
N ALA A 7 -8.36 66.75 -32.45
CA ALA A 7 -7.57 66.11 -31.40
C ALA A 7 -7.40 64.61 -31.72
N ALA A 8 -6.18 64.15 -31.94
CA ALA A 8 -5.88 62.75 -32.13
C ALA A 8 -5.68 62.08 -30.75
N LEU A 9 -6.54 61.13 -30.42
CA LEU A 9 -6.41 60.27 -29.26
C LEU A 9 -5.40 59.15 -29.58
N VAL A 10 -4.26 59.09 -28.93
CA VAL A 10 -3.31 58.00 -28.98
C VAL A 10 -3.68 57.00 -27.87
N ALA A 11 -4.22 55.86 -28.24
CA ALA A 11 -4.48 54.78 -27.30
C ALA A 11 -3.19 53.98 -27.07
N LEU A 12 -2.60 54.07 -25.87
CA LEU A 12 -1.52 53.21 -25.43
C LEU A 12 -2.09 51.87 -25.02
N THR A 13 -1.87 50.80 -25.79
CA THR A 13 -2.16 49.41 -25.41
C THR A 13 -1.01 48.86 -24.56
N LEU A 14 -1.23 48.76 -23.26
CA LEU A 14 -0.36 48.06 -22.35
C LEU A 14 -0.54 46.54 -22.54
N THR A 15 0.38 45.89 -23.22
CA THR A 15 0.46 44.44 -23.26
C THR A 15 1.13 43.93 -22.00
N ALA A 16 0.36 43.31 -21.08
CA ALA A 16 0.91 42.60 -19.93
C ALA A 16 1.66 41.36 -20.41
N PRO A 17 2.86 41.06 -19.86
CA PRO A 17 3.54 39.81 -20.20
C PRO A 17 2.72 38.62 -19.68
N ALA A 18 2.39 37.68 -20.57
CA ALA A 18 1.79 36.41 -20.20
C ALA A 18 2.81 35.62 -19.36
N LEU A 19 2.52 35.43 -18.08
CA LEU A 19 3.25 34.49 -17.24
C LEU A 19 3.05 33.07 -17.84
N ALA A 20 4.12 32.53 -18.42
CA ALA A 20 4.12 31.14 -18.87
C ALA A 20 3.90 30.27 -17.64
N GLN A 21 2.71 29.68 -17.52
CA GLN A 21 2.45 28.61 -16.57
C GLN A 21 3.35 27.45 -16.98
N THR A 22 4.39 27.19 -16.18
CA THR A 22 5.15 25.94 -16.29
C THR A 22 4.18 24.80 -15.99
N ALA A 23 3.94 23.93 -16.98
CA ALA A 23 3.17 22.73 -16.77
C ALA A 23 3.76 21.95 -15.58
N PRO A 24 2.94 21.41 -14.67
CA PRO A 24 3.44 20.62 -13.57
C PRO A 24 4.25 19.45 -14.15
N VAL A 25 5.52 19.35 -13.71
CA VAL A 25 6.36 18.20 -14.05
C VAL A 25 5.66 16.98 -13.46
N PRO A 26 5.29 15.97 -14.28
CA PRO A 26 4.66 14.78 -13.74
C PRO A 26 5.62 14.12 -12.72
N PRO A 27 5.12 13.59 -11.60
CA PRO A 27 5.99 12.88 -10.67
C PRO A 27 6.70 11.77 -11.43
N VAL A 28 8.03 11.78 -11.39
CA VAL A 28 8.86 10.74 -12.00
C VAL A 28 8.67 9.47 -11.17
N GLY A 29 7.67 8.66 -11.53
CA GLY A 29 7.52 7.31 -11.02
C GLY A 29 8.65 6.41 -11.50
N PRO A 30 8.78 5.19 -10.98
CA PRO A 30 9.78 4.25 -11.46
C PRO A 30 9.57 3.98 -12.98
N ASP A 31 10.67 3.74 -13.70
CA ASP A 31 10.61 3.29 -15.09
C ASP A 31 10.14 1.83 -15.11
N PHE A 32 8.84 1.64 -15.20
CA PHE A 32 8.20 0.31 -15.19
C PHE A 32 8.68 -0.59 -16.36
N SER A 33 9.19 -0.02 -17.46
CA SER A 33 9.69 -0.82 -18.58
C SER A 33 10.90 -1.67 -18.19
N ARG A 34 11.70 -1.18 -17.25
CA ARG A 34 12.95 -1.81 -16.78
C ARG A 34 12.76 -2.75 -15.60
N ILE A 35 11.57 -2.80 -15.01
CA ILE A 35 11.29 -3.65 -13.85
C ILE A 35 10.82 -5.02 -14.34
N ASN A 36 11.47 -6.07 -13.88
CA ASN A 36 11.07 -7.45 -14.12
C ASN A 36 10.24 -7.96 -12.93
N VAL A 37 9.32 -8.87 -13.19
CA VAL A 37 8.64 -9.63 -12.15
C VAL A 37 9.50 -10.84 -11.80
N VAL A 38 9.83 -10.97 -10.53
CA VAL A 38 10.51 -12.14 -9.96
C VAL A 38 9.46 -13.03 -9.32
N THR A 39 9.45 -14.33 -9.66
CA THR A 39 8.53 -15.32 -9.12
C THR A 39 9.26 -16.23 -8.15
N THR A 40 8.75 -16.30 -6.91
CA THR A 40 9.24 -17.22 -5.88
C THR A 40 8.18 -18.30 -5.63
N ASP A 41 8.54 -19.57 -5.79
CA ASP A 41 7.66 -20.71 -5.47
C ASP A 41 7.57 -20.90 -3.95
N LEU A 42 6.35 -20.83 -3.42
CA LEU A 42 6.06 -21.04 -2.00
C LEU A 42 5.61 -22.47 -1.70
N GLY A 43 5.53 -23.33 -2.71
CA GLY A 43 4.96 -24.68 -2.62
C GLY A 43 3.45 -24.70 -2.74
N HIS A 44 2.87 -25.92 -2.84
CA HIS A 44 1.42 -26.10 -2.98
C HIS A 44 0.79 -25.22 -4.07
N ARG A 45 1.48 -25.02 -5.21
CA ARG A 45 1.04 -24.15 -6.32
C ARG A 45 0.71 -22.73 -5.87
N THR A 46 1.49 -22.20 -4.91
CA THR A 46 1.36 -20.84 -4.40
C THR A 46 2.68 -20.11 -4.65
N TYR A 47 2.61 -18.89 -5.11
CA TYR A 47 3.77 -18.11 -5.55
C TYR A 47 3.72 -16.70 -4.99
N MET A 48 4.89 -16.11 -4.74
CA MET A 48 5.06 -14.67 -4.51
C MET A 48 5.64 -14.05 -5.77
N LEU A 49 5.03 -12.95 -6.25
CA LEU A 49 5.53 -12.16 -7.36
C LEU A 49 6.01 -10.81 -6.81
N GLU A 50 7.27 -10.48 -7.09
CA GLU A 50 7.91 -9.21 -6.76
C GLU A 50 8.11 -8.39 -8.02
N GLY A 51 7.80 -7.10 -7.98
CA GLY A 51 7.96 -6.20 -9.13
C GLY A 51 8.04 -4.74 -8.69
N ALA A 52 7.25 -3.86 -9.31
CA ALA A 52 7.06 -2.51 -8.83
C ALA A 52 5.80 -2.44 -7.96
N GLY A 53 5.93 -1.91 -6.74
CA GLY A 53 4.82 -1.84 -5.78
C GLY A 53 4.84 -2.97 -4.78
N GLY A 54 3.68 -3.31 -4.25
CA GLY A 54 3.53 -4.38 -3.25
C GLY A 54 3.77 -5.77 -3.82
N ASN A 55 4.13 -6.69 -2.94
CA ASN A 55 4.23 -8.11 -3.27
C ASN A 55 2.85 -8.68 -3.60
N VAL A 56 2.80 -9.55 -4.60
CA VAL A 56 1.59 -10.23 -5.03
C VAL A 56 1.66 -11.70 -4.62
N THR A 57 0.57 -12.24 -4.06
CA THR A 57 0.44 -13.69 -3.85
C THR A 57 -0.46 -14.28 -4.92
N VAL A 58 -0.03 -15.39 -5.53
CA VAL A 58 -0.77 -16.13 -6.55
C VAL A 58 -1.00 -17.55 -6.04
N ALA A 59 -2.25 -17.95 -5.83
CA ALA A 59 -2.64 -19.29 -5.42
C ALA A 59 -3.43 -19.96 -6.54
N VAL A 60 -2.84 -21.00 -7.14
CA VAL A 60 -3.37 -21.68 -8.34
C VAL A 60 -4.29 -22.82 -7.92
N GLY A 61 -5.55 -22.77 -8.35
CA GLY A 61 -6.53 -23.87 -8.29
C GLY A 61 -6.56 -24.69 -9.58
N ASP A 62 -7.52 -25.62 -9.67
CA ASP A 62 -7.68 -26.48 -10.85
C ASP A 62 -8.38 -25.74 -12.00
N ASP A 63 -9.23 -24.76 -11.69
CA ASP A 63 -10.08 -24.03 -12.64
C ASP A 63 -9.90 -22.50 -12.61
N GLY A 64 -8.94 -22.00 -11.84
CA GLY A 64 -8.71 -20.56 -11.71
C GLY A 64 -7.52 -20.21 -10.83
N VAL A 65 -7.38 -18.92 -10.58
CA VAL A 65 -6.34 -18.34 -9.72
C VAL A 65 -6.98 -17.39 -8.71
N ILE A 66 -6.56 -17.49 -7.44
CA ILE A 66 -6.78 -16.45 -6.44
C ILE A 66 -5.49 -15.62 -6.35
N MET A 67 -5.58 -14.35 -6.65
CA MET A 67 -4.49 -13.38 -6.63
C MET A 67 -4.72 -12.38 -5.51
N VAL A 68 -3.67 -12.04 -4.76
CA VAL A 68 -3.69 -10.99 -3.72
C VAL A 68 -2.81 -9.85 -4.19
N ASP A 69 -3.41 -8.68 -4.32
CA ASP A 69 -2.88 -7.44 -4.88
C ASP A 69 -2.52 -7.49 -6.37
N GLY A 70 -2.45 -6.30 -6.99
CA GLY A 70 -2.27 -6.14 -8.44
C GLY A 70 -1.18 -5.15 -8.82
N GLN A 71 -0.35 -4.69 -7.88
CA GLN A 71 0.71 -3.70 -8.08
C GLN A 71 0.22 -2.41 -8.76
N PHE A 72 1.13 -1.65 -9.37
CA PHE A 72 0.79 -0.50 -10.20
C PHE A 72 0.20 -0.92 -11.55
N ALA A 73 -0.68 -0.11 -12.12
CA ALA A 73 -1.33 -0.39 -13.40
C ALA A 73 -0.36 -0.76 -14.54
N PRO A 74 0.82 -0.12 -14.72
CA PRO A 74 1.75 -0.50 -15.78
C PRO A 74 2.40 -1.89 -15.60
N MET A 75 2.23 -2.54 -14.45
CA MET A 75 2.75 -3.88 -14.20
C MET A 75 1.82 -5.00 -14.65
N HIS A 76 0.57 -4.70 -15.04
CA HIS A 76 -0.45 -5.69 -15.39
C HIS A 76 0.06 -6.76 -16.36
N ASP A 77 0.60 -6.37 -17.53
CA ASP A 77 1.02 -7.34 -18.54
C ASP A 77 2.18 -8.21 -18.06
N LYS A 78 3.07 -7.65 -17.23
CA LYS A 78 4.20 -8.38 -16.66
C LYS A 78 3.75 -9.38 -15.59
N LEU A 79 2.78 -8.99 -14.74
CA LEU A 79 2.15 -9.89 -13.77
C LEU A 79 1.39 -11.02 -14.48
N LYS A 80 0.63 -10.68 -15.51
CA LYS A 80 -0.09 -11.66 -16.34
C LYS A 80 0.86 -12.67 -17.00
N ALA A 81 1.99 -12.20 -17.53
CA ALA A 81 3.01 -13.08 -18.10
C ALA A 81 3.63 -14.00 -17.03
N ALA A 82 3.91 -13.49 -15.84
CA ALA A 82 4.43 -14.29 -14.72
C ALA A 82 3.42 -15.35 -14.25
N ILE A 83 2.11 -15.02 -14.18
CA ILE A 83 1.05 -15.97 -13.88
C ILE A 83 0.95 -17.03 -14.97
N ALA A 84 0.99 -16.65 -16.26
CA ALA A 84 0.93 -17.58 -17.39
C ALA A 84 2.11 -18.55 -17.43
N ALA A 85 3.27 -18.17 -16.87
CA ALA A 85 4.42 -19.07 -16.77
C ALA A 85 4.22 -20.22 -15.76
N VAL A 86 3.29 -20.09 -14.81
CA VAL A 86 3.04 -21.09 -13.76
C VAL A 86 1.69 -21.80 -13.92
N THR A 87 0.75 -21.24 -14.69
CA THR A 87 -0.56 -21.84 -14.96
C THR A 87 -1.24 -21.26 -16.20
N PRO A 88 -1.99 -22.06 -16.98
CA PRO A 88 -2.86 -21.55 -18.04
C PRO A 88 -4.16 -20.92 -17.52
N ASN A 89 -4.46 -21.05 -16.23
CA ASN A 89 -5.72 -20.60 -15.64
C ASN A 89 -5.75 -19.07 -15.52
N LYS A 90 -6.95 -18.49 -15.67
CA LYS A 90 -7.18 -17.05 -15.49
C LYS A 90 -7.35 -16.69 -14.02
N VAL A 91 -7.12 -15.43 -13.69
CA VAL A 91 -7.43 -14.87 -12.37
C VAL A 91 -8.96 -14.85 -12.19
N THR A 92 -9.45 -15.60 -11.22
CA THR A 92 -10.87 -15.65 -10.84
C THR A 92 -11.20 -14.58 -9.80
N TYR A 93 -10.32 -14.46 -8.79
CA TYR A 93 -10.44 -13.46 -7.74
C TYR A 93 -9.14 -12.66 -7.66
N LEU A 94 -9.26 -11.32 -7.64
CA LEU A 94 -8.21 -10.39 -7.26
C LEU A 94 -8.62 -9.76 -5.93
N ILE A 95 -7.91 -10.11 -4.86
CA ILE A 95 -8.14 -9.62 -3.50
C ILE A 95 -7.22 -8.43 -3.28
N ASN A 96 -7.76 -7.29 -2.88
CA ASN A 96 -6.93 -6.17 -2.44
C ASN A 96 -6.69 -6.24 -0.94
N THR A 97 -5.43 -6.03 -0.55
CA THR A 97 -5.08 -5.90 0.87
C THR A 97 -5.48 -4.55 1.44
N HIS A 98 -5.37 -3.48 0.66
CA HIS A 98 -5.76 -2.12 1.03
C HIS A 98 -5.80 -1.19 -0.21
N HIS A 99 -6.19 0.08 -0.03
CA HIS A 99 -6.52 1.00 -1.11
C HIS A 99 -5.33 1.66 -1.84
N HIS A 100 -4.07 1.47 -1.44
CA HIS A 100 -2.95 2.15 -2.08
C HIS A 100 -2.73 1.69 -3.53
N GLY A 101 -2.29 2.62 -4.37
CA GLY A 101 -2.22 2.42 -5.83
C GLY A 101 -1.17 1.41 -6.28
N ASP A 102 -0.17 1.11 -5.46
CA ASP A 102 0.83 0.09 -5.71
C ASP A 102 0.37 -1.34 -5.31
N HIS A 103 -0.89 -1.46 -4.87
CA HIS A 103 -1.60 -2.72 -4.61
C HIS A 103 -2.82 -2.86 -5.50
N THR A 104 -3.53 -1.75 -5.79
CA THR A 104 -4.82 -1.75 -6.51
C THR A 104 -4.73 -1.34 -7.98
N GLY A 105 -3.56 -0.90 -8.45
CA GLY A 105 -3.40 -0.36 -9.81
C GLY A 105 -3.79 -1.31 -10.93
N GLY A 106 -3.64 -2.62 -10.73
CA GLY A 106 -4.05 -3.66 -11.68
C GLY A 106 -5.54 -3.96 -11.72
N ASN A 107 -6.34 -3.46 -10.76
CA ASN A 107 -7.75 -3.84 -10.57
C ASN A 107 -8.59 -3.75 -11.85
N ALA A 108 -8.57 -2.59 -12.51
CA ALA A 108 -9.40 -2.35 -13.70
C ALA A 108 -9.05 -3.31 -14.85
N ALA A 109 -7.76 -3.58 -15.04
CA ALA A 109 -7.29 -4.44 -16.13
C ALA A 109 -7.66 -5.90 -15.88
N PHE A 110 -7.41 -6.44 -14.67
CA PHE A 110 -7.82 -7.80 -14.33
C PHE A 110 -9.35 -7.95 -14.30
N ALA A 111 -10.10 -6.94 -13.84
CA ALA A 111 -11.57 -6.95 -13.91
C ALA A 111 -12.08 -7.01 -15.35
N ALA A 112 -11.46 -6.29 -16.28
CA ALA A 112 -11.80 -6.35 -17.71
C ALA A 112 -11.54 -7.73 -18.33
N GLU A 113 -10.62 -8.52 -17.76
CA GLU A 113 -10.34 -9.90 -18.15
C GLU A 113 -11.24 -10.95 -17.44
N GLY A 114 -12.16 -10.49 -16.59
CA GLY A 114 -13.16 -11.33 -15.93
C GLY A 114 -12.88 -11.64 -14.46
N ALA A 115 -11.81 -11.11 -13.86
CA ALA A 115 -11.56 -11.28 -12.44
C ALA A 115 -12.59 -10.52 -11.59
N THR A 116 -13.06 -11.16 -10.51
CA THR A 116 -13.85 -10.47 -9.47
C THR A 116 -12.89 -9.78 -8.51
N VAL A 117 -12.91 -8.44 -8.46
CA VAL A 117 -12.14 -7.68 -7.48
C VAL A 117 -12.85 -7.72 -6.12
N VAL A 118 -12.11 -8.12 -5.08
CA VAL A 118 -12.61 -8.35 -3.72
C VAL A 118 -11.81 -7.49 -2.75
N GLY A 119 -12.49 -6.82 -1.81
CA GLY A 119 -11.81 -6.02 -0.78
C GLY A 119 -12.69 -5.74 0.42
N HIS A 120 -12.11 -5.19 1.48
CA HIS A 120 -12.87 -4.72 2.63
C HIS A 120 -13.78 -3.55 2.23
N ILE A 121 -14.96 -3.42 2.85
CA ILE A 121 -15.90 -2.32 2.51
C ILE A 121 -15.28 -0.94 2.70
N ASN A 122 -14.43 -0.75 3.73
CA ASN A 122 -13.76 0.53 3.96
C ASN A 122 -12.73 0.84 2.87
N GLU A 123 -11.97 -0.15 2.39
CA GLU A 123 -11.07 0.00 1.25
C GLU A 123 -11.83 0.50 0.01
N ARG A 124 -12.94 -0.18 -0.33
CA ARG A 124 -13.80 0.25 -1.44
C ARG A 124 -14.28 1.69 -1.28
N ASN A 125 -14.70 2.07 -0.06
CA ASN A 125 -15.16 3.43 0.23
C ASN A 125 -14.03 4.47 0.08
N MET A 126 -12.80 4.15 0.52
CA MET A 126 -11.62 5.00 0.34
C MET A 126 -11.28 5.18 -1.14
N LEU A 127 -11.28 4.11 -1.93
CA LEU A 127 -11.09 4.17 -3.38
C LEU A 127 -12.16 5.00 -4.07
N ALA A 128 -13.42 4.85 -3.68
CA ALA A 128 -14.55 5.59 -4.27
C ALA A 128 -14.58 7.07 -3.90
N ALA A 129 -14.08 7.45 -2.72
CA ALA A 129 -14.03 8.83 -2.25
C ALA A 129 -12.75 9.58 -2.68
N GLY A 130 -11.69 8.83 -2.97
CA GLY A 130 -10.32 9.35 -3.03
C GLY A 130 -9.73 9.57 -1.63
N THR A 131 -8.42 9.67 -1.55
CA THR A 131 -7.67 9.76 -0.29
C THR A 131 -6.58 10.82 -0.33
N THR A 132 -5.92 11.05 0.79
CA THR A 132 -4.76 11.94 0.86
C THR A 132 -3.59 11.16 1.48
N SER A 133 -2.44 11.19 0.80
CA SER A 133 -1.23 10.57 1.34
C SER A 133 -0.77 11.26 2.63
N ASN A 134 -0.59 10.50 3.69
CA ASN A 134 -0.02 11.00 4.94
C ASN A 134 1.50 11.29 4.82
N VAL A 135 2.17 10.76 3.79
CA VAL A 135 3.61 10.95 3.55
C VAL A 135 3.87 12.23 2.77
N THR A 136 3.15 12.41 1.66
CA THR A 136 3.41 13.51 0.69
C THR A 136 2.38 14.63 0.73
N GLY A 137 1.19 14.40 1.34
CA GLY A 137 0.06 15.32 1.28
C GLY A 137 -0.64 15.35 -0.08
N VAL A 138 -0.21 14.53 -1.05
CA VAL A 138 -0.84 14.43 -2.37
C VAL A 138 -2.24 13.84 -2.23
N LYS A 139 -3.20 14.47 -2.90
CA LYS A 139 -4.57 13.97 -3.01
C LYS A 139 -4.69 13.02 -4.17
N PHE A 140 -5.20 11.84 -3.92
CA PHE A 140 -5.58 10.86 -4.93
C PHE A 140 -7.07 11.02 -5.24
N PRO A 141 -7.45 11.21 -6.52
CA PRO A 141 -8.85 11.35 -6.89
C PRO A 141 -9.61 10.03 -6.69
N PRO A 142 -10.96 10.06 -6.71
CA PRO A 142 -11.77 8.85 -6.76
C PRO A 142 -11.32 7.90 -7.88
N ALA A 143 -11.22 6.62 -7.56
CA ALA A 143 -10.90 5.60 -8.54
C ALA A 143 -12.06 5.41 -9.53
N GLN A 144 -11.73 4.98 -10.75
CA GLN A 144 -12.75 4.63 -11.74
C GLN A 144 -13.58 3.45 -11.25
N ALA A 145 -14.87 3.41 -11.63
CA ALA A 145 -15.79 2.36 -11.18
C ALA A 145 -15.28 0.93 -11.47
N ALA A 146 -14.61 0.72 -12.60
CA ALA A 146 -14.03 -0.56 -12.98
C ALA A 146 -12.87 -1.01 -12.08
N ALA A 147 -12.24 -0.09 -11.33
CA ALA A 147 -11.15 -0.40 -10.40
C ALA A 147 -11.65 -0.68 -8.97
N LEU A 148 -12.92 -0.44 -8.68
CA LEU A 148 -13.48 -0.65 -7.34
C LEU A 148 -13.74 -2.14 -7.09
N PRO A 149 -13.50 -2.66 -5.86
CA PRO A 149 -13.96 -3.98 -5.48
C PRO A 149 -15.45 -4.17 -5.77
N SER A 150 -15.78 -5.15 -6.61
CA SER A 150 -17.16 -5.50 -6.96
C SER A 150 -17.80 -6.43 -5.92
N LYS A 151 -16.97 -7.09 -5.11
CA LYS A 151 -17.37 -7.92 -3.98
C LYS A 151 -16.69 -7.44 -2.71
N THR A 152 -17.48 -7.17 -1.67
CA THR A 152 -16.97 -6.62 -0.41
C THR A 152 -17.39 -7.45 0.80
N TYR A 153 -16.68 -7.28 1.91
CA TYR A 153 -16.98 -7.87 3.20
C TYR A 153 -16.65 -6.89 4.35
N THR A 154 -17.08 -7.19 5.57
CA THR A 154 -16.82 -6.37 6.77
C THR A 154 -15.83 -7.01 7.74
N ASP A 155 -16.06 -8.26 8.14
CA ASP A 155 -15.24 -8.92 9.18
C ASP A 155 -14.37 -10.04 8.61
N ALA A 156 -15.00 -10.94 7.86
CA ALA A 156 -14.36 -12.09 7.27
C ALA A 156 -15.09 -12.55 5.99
N MET A 157 -14.32 -13.16 5.10
CA MET A 157 -14.84 -13.81 3.91
C MET A 157 -14.00 -15.05 3.59
N THR A 158 -14.63 -16.08 3.04
CA THR A 158 -13.92 -17.20 2.44
C THR A 158 -14.21 -17.23 0.94
N LEU A 159 -13.15 -17.33 0.14
CA LEU A 159 -13.23 -17.51 -1.30
C LEU A 159 -12.70 -18.88 -1.66
N THR A 160 -13.42 -19.59 -2.52
CA THR A 160 -13.04 -20.93 -2.95
C THR A 160 -13.13 -21.02 -4.47
N ILE A 161 -12.09 -21.59 -5.07
CA ILE A 161 -12.07 -22.14 -6.42
C ILE A 161 -11.72 -23.62 -6.29
N LYS A 162 -11.85 -24.39 -7.36
CA LYS A 162 -11.56 -25.83 -7.27
C LYS A 162 -10.12 -26.10 -6.85
N GLY A 163 -9.96 -26.80 -5.73
CA GLY A 163 -8.66 -27.15 -5.16
C GLY A 163 -7.94 -26.03 -4.44
N ARG A 164 -8.61 -24.87 -4.15
CA ARG A 164 -7.97 -23.76 -3.43
C ARG A 164 -8.97 -22.95 -2.62
N THR A 165 -8.60 -22.60 -1.38
CA THR A 165 -9.39 -21.73 -0.50
C THR A 165 -8.53 -20.62 0.07
N ALA A 166 -9.07 -19.40 0.12
CA ALA A 166 -8.50 -18.23 0.76
C ALA A 166 -9.43 -17.74 1.87
N GLU A 167 -8.91 -17.60 3.08
CA GLU A 167 -9.59 -16.99 4.22
C GLU A 167 -9.15 -15.52 4.34
N LEU A 168 -10.09 -14.58 4.19
CA LEU A 168 -9.89 -13.15 4.27
C LEU A 168 -10.38 -12.64 5.61
N ARG A 169 -9.60 -11.78 6.27
CA ARG A 169 -10.03 -11.08 7.50
C ARG A 169 -9.50 -9.65 7.54
N HIS A 170 -10.23 -8.82 8.24
CA HIS A 170 -9.89 -7.42 8.45
C HIS A 170 -9.13 -7.23 9.78
N PRO A 171 -7.83 -6.86 9.75
CA PRO A 171 -7.12 -6.39 10.93
C PRO A 171 -7.44 -4.90 11.14
N ALA A 172 -8.22 -4.60 12.18
CA ALA A 172 -8.74 -3.25 12.39
C ALA A 172 -7.61 -2.21 12.58
N ASN A 173 -7.72 -1.09 11.83
CA ASN A 173 -6.90 0.12 11.98
C ASN A 173 -5.40 -0.14 12.05
N ALA A 174 -4.87 -1.04 11.19
CA ALA A 174 -3.46 -1.39 11.18
C ALA A 174 -2.65 -0.45 10.27
N HIS A 175 -2.42 -0.81 8.99
CA HIS A 175 -1.78 0.07 8.03
C HIS A 175 -2.74 1.16 7.53
N THR A 176 -4.00 0.78 7.29
CA THR A 176 -5.15 1.65 6.98
C THR A 176 -6.39 1.23 7.78
N GLY A 177 -7.52 1.91 7.58
CA GLY A 177 -8.82 1.48 8.12
C GLY A 177 -9.55 0.45 7.25
N GLY A 178 -8.94 -0.02 6.17
CA GLY A 178 -9.56 -0.95 5.21
C GLY A 178 -8.71 -2.19 4.91
N ASP A 179 -7.77 -2.54 5.76
CA ASP A 179 -6.82 -3.62 5.50
C ASP A 179 -7.47 -5.00 5.45
N THR A 180 -6.87 -5.87 4.64
CA THR A 180 -7.18 -7.29 4.51
C THR A 180 -5.89 -8.10 4.63
N TYR A 181 -5.87 -9.16 5.44
CA TYR A 181 -4.91 -10.23 5.27
C TYR A 181 -5.58 -11.48 4.71
N VAL A 182 -4.79 -12.31 4.02
CA VAL A 182 -5.28 -13.52 3.38
C VAL A 182 -4.49 -14.72 3.87
N TRP A 183 -5.19 -15.73 4.39
CA TRP A 183 -4.61 -16.97 4.88
C TRP A 183 -4.93 -18.12 3.92
N PHE A 184 -3.91 -18.68 3.29
CA PHE A 184 -3.98 -19.91 2.50
C PHE A 184 -3.52 -21.07 3.38
N LYS A 185 -4.47 -21.59 4.19
CA LYS A 185 -4.19 -22.58 5.24
C LYS A 185 -3.59 -23.86 4.69
N ASP A 186 -4.06 -24.33 3.55
CA ASP A 186 -3.60 -25.54 2.87
C ASP A 186 -2.17 -25.43 2.34
N ALA A 187 -1.72 -24.23 2.01
CA ALA A 187 -0.37 -23.92 1.58
C ALA A 187 0.56 -23.44 2.71
N ASN A 188 0.01 -23.18 3.90
CA ASN A 188 0.70 -22.53 5.02
C ASN A 188 1.34 -21.20 4.62
N VAL A 189 0.58 -20.37 3.84
CA VAL A 189 1.01 -19.06 3.33
C VAL A 189 0.09 -17.97 3.84
N LEU A 190 0.69 -16.93 4.44
CA LEU A 190 0.01 -15.75 4.95
C LEU A 190 0.42 -14.52 4.13
N SER A 191 -0.55 -13.87 3.46
CA SER A 191 -0.35 -12.60 2.77
C SER A 191 -0.90 -11.47 3.64
N THR A 192 -0.06 -10.51 4.01
CA THR A 192 -0.38 -9.50 5.04
C THR A 192 -0.67 -8.11 4.49
N GLY A 193 -0.37 -7.86 3.22
CA GLY A 193 -0.28 -6.49 2.74
C GLY A 193 0.65 -5.64 3.62
N ASP A 194 0.47 -4.34 3.64
CA ASP A 194 1.35 -3.38 4.33
C ASP A 194 1.20 -3.34 5.85
N THR A 195 0.31 -4.17 6.43
CA THR A 195 0.26 -4.36 7.87
C THR A 195 1.54 -4.99 8.43
N PHE A 196 2.31 -5.65 7.55
CA PHE A 196 3.68 -6.10 7.81
C PHE A 196 4.58 -5.82 6.60
N THR A 197 5.72 -5.18 6.84
CA THR A 197 6.80 -4.97 5.87
C THR A 197 8.09 -5.58 6.40
N ASN A 198 8.85 -6.30 5.57
CA ASN A 198 10.06 -6.99 5.99
C ASN A 198 11.32 -6.20 5.58
N GLY A 199 12.22 -5.97 6.55
CA GLY A 199 13.50 -5.31 6.32
C GLY A 199 13.43 -3.79 6.14
N ARG A 200 12.30 -3.16 6.42
CA ARG A 200 12.09 -1.70 6.30
C ARG A 200 11.08 -1.19 7.32
N TYR A 201 11.05 0.12 7.55
CA TYR A 201 9.98 0.73 8.34
C TYR A 201 8.63 0.60 7.63
N PRO A 202 7.53 0.32 8.37
CA PRO A 202 6.19 0.42 7.81
C PRO A 202 5.82 1.87 7.51
N ASN A 203 5.06 2.06 6.44
CA ASN A 203 4.27 3.25 6.24
C ASN A 203 2.88 3.00 6.85
N ILE A 204 2.55 3.66 7.96
CA ILE A 204 1.22 3.55 8.57
C ILE A 204 0.42 4.78 8.15
N ASP A 205 -0.67 4.57 7.42
CA ASP A 205 -1.48 5.65 6.88
C ASP A 205 -2.52 6.13 7.91
N PHE A 206 -2.04 6.94 8.86
CA PHE A 206 -2.89 7.45 9.95
C PHE A 206 -3.99 8.42 9.47
N LEU A 207 -3.84 9.07 8.32
CA LEU A 207 -4.92 9.92 7.75
C LEU A 207 -6.09 9.07 7.24
N ASN A 208 -5.82 7.83 6.87
CA ASN A 208 -6.81 6.89 6.35
C ASN A 208 -7.04 5.72 7.34
N GLY A 209 -6.90 5.97 8.65
CA GLY A 209 -7.33 5.09 9.73
C GLY A 209 -6.30 4.08 10.24
N GLY A 210 -5.05 4.14 9.78
CA GLY A 210 -3.96 3.30 10.29
C GLY A 210 -3.43 3.76 11.65
N SER A 211 -2.88 2.84 12.43
CA SER A 211 -2.27 3.13 13.74
C SER A 211 -1.19 2.12 14.12
N VAL A 212 -0.22 2.58 14.94
CA VAL A 212 0.81 1.69 15.52
C VAL A 212 0.17 0.60 16.39
N LYS A 213 -0.88 0.93 17.13
CA LYS A 213 -1.63 -0.04 17.95
C LYS A 213 -2.25 -1.12 17.08
N GLY A 214 -2.87 -0.74 15.97
CA GLY A 214 -3.48 -1.68 15.02
C GLY A 214 -2.45 -2.59 14.37
N VAL A 215 -1.29 -2.04 13.96
CA VAL A 215 -0.18 -2.84 13.39
C VAL A 215 0.34 -3.87 14.41
N ILE A 216 0.49 -3.51 15.69
CA ILE A 216 0.88 -4.44 16.75
C ILE A 216 -0.19 -5.54 16.90
N SER A 217 -1.47 -5.17 16.93
CA SER A 217 -2.57 -6.14 17.03
C SER A 217 -2.63 -7.08 15.82
N ALA A 218 -2.39 -6.58 14.60
CA ALA A 218 -2.30 -7.39 13.40
C ALA A 218 -1.15 -8.39 13.50
N ALA A 219 0.04 -7.96 13.95
CA ALA A 219 1.18 -8.84 14.15
C ALA A 219 0.88 -9.93 15.21
N ASP A 220 0.14 -9.63 16.28
CA ASP A 220 -0.31 -10.62 17.29
C ASP A 220 -1.21 -11.69 16.66
N ILE A 221 -2.15 -11.29 15.80
CA ILE A 221 -3.01 -12.21 15.04
C ILE A 221 -2.14 -13.12 14.17
N TYR A 222 -1.22 -12.56 13.40
CA TYR A 222 -0.36 -13.32 12.48
C TYR A 222 0.55 -14.31 13.23
N MET A 223 1.10 -13.90 14.37
CA MET A 223 1.90 -14.81 15.22
C MET A 223 1.08 -15.98 15.75
N SER A 224 -0.22 -15.80 15.99
CA SER A 224 -1.12 -16.88 16.44
C SER A 224 -1.47 -17.85 15.31
N LEU A 225 -1.49 -17.39 14.05
CA LEU A 225 -1.76 -18.21 12.86
C LEU A 225 -0.52 -18.95 12.38
N ALA A 226 0.64 -18.28 12.43
CA ALA A 226 1.88 -18.77 11.86
C ALA A 226 2.57 -19.80 12.77
N ASN A 227 3.12 -20.84 12.17
CA ASN A 227 4.14 -21.73 12.73
C ASN A 227 5.51 -21.43 12.11
N ASP A 228 6.54 -22.20 12.48
CA ASP A 228 7.92 -21.96 12.02
C ASP A 228 8.11 -22.19 10.51
N ASP A 229 7.24 -23.00 9.88
CA ASP A 229 7.26 -23.29 8.44
C ASP A 229 6.37 -22.34 7.63
N THR A 230 5.62 -21.47 8.29
CA THR A 230 4.72 -20.52 7.61
C THR A 230 5.52 -19.54 6.75
N LYS A 231 5.15 -19.45 5.50
CA LYS A 231 5.67 -18.47 4.55
C LYS A 231 4.81 -17.22 4.62
N ILE A 232 5.41 -16.10 5.03
CA ILE A 232 4.70 -14.83 5.21
C ILE A 232 5.10 -13.91 4.06
N VAL A 233 4.12 -13.57 3.21
CA VAL A 233 4.28 -12.58 2.13
C VAL A 233 3.95 -11.21 2.72
N PRO A 234 4.96 -10.37 3.00
CA PRO A 234 4.73 -9.00 3.47
C PRO A 234 4.23 -8.13 2.32
N GLY A 235 3.63 -6.99 2.61
CA GLY A 235 3.27 -6.03 1.55
C GLY A 235 4.50 -5.56 0.77
N HIS A 236 5.61 -5.33 1.46
CA HIS A 236 6.89 -4.96 0.84
C HIS A 236 8.07 -5.65 1.53
N GLY A 237 9.12 -5.88 0.74
CA GLY A 237 10.34 -6.55 1.19
C GLY A 237 10.33 -8.05 0.91
N PRO A 238 11.41 -8.76 1.27
CA PRO A 238 11.55 -10.17 0.94
C PRO A 238 10.56 -11.05 1.72
N LEU A 239 10.32 -12.26 1.19
CA LEU A 239 9.56 -13.31 1.89
C LEU A 239 10.03 -13.44 3.34
N ALA A 240 9.10 -13.58 4.27
CA ALA A 240 9.37 -13.56 5.69
C ALA A 240 8.99 -14.86 6.40
N THR A 241 9.59 -15.05 7.57
CA THR A 241 9.33 -16.12 8.52
C THR A 241 8.63 -15.59 9.78
N LYS A 242 8.12 -16.48 10.61
CA LYS A 242 7.58 -16.14 11.93
C LYS A 242 8.61 -15.42 12.82
N ALA A 243 9.89 -15.76 12.73
CA ALA A 243 10.94 -15.10 13.49
C ALA A 243 11.07 -13.62 13.12
N GLN A 244 11.07 -13.29 11.82
CA GLN A 244 11.13 -11.91 11.34
C GLN A 244 9.88 -11.12 11.71
N LEU A 245 8.69 -11.73 11.64
CA LEU A 245 7.45 -11.13 12.14
C LEU A 245 7.53 -10.84 13.65
N THR A 246 8.11 -11.74 14.45
CA THR A 246 8.33 -11.54 15.89
C THR A 246 9.24 -10.34 16.16
N GLU A 247 10.33 -10.22 15.39
CA GLU A 247 11.24 -9.07 15.49
C GLU A 247 10.57 -7.76 15.09
N TYR A 248 9.76 -7.79 14.02
CA TYR A 248 8.97 -6.62 13.58
C TYR A 248 8.00 -6.17 14.68
N ARG A 249 7.24 -7.09 15.24
CA ARG A 249 6.33 -6.80 16.36
C ARG A 249 7.07 -6.19 17.55
N ALA A 250 8.20 -6.77 17.96
CA ALA A 250 9.00 -6.25 19.05
C ALA A 250 9.50 -4.82 18.78
N MET A 251 9.93 -4.54 17.55
CA MET A 251 10.31 -3.20 17.11
C MET A 251 9.13 -2.22 17.23
N MET A 252 7.93 -2.60 16.79
CA MET A 252 6.74 -1.75 16.83
C MET A 252 6.30 -1.45 18.27
N VAL A 253 6.36 -2.44 19.17
CA VAL A 253 6.08 -2.25 20.60
C VAL A 253 7.08 -1.28 21.22
N ALA A 254 8.37 -1.50 21.01
CA ALA A 254 9.41 -0.63 21.54
C ALA A 254 9.33 0.80 20.98
N ALA A 255 9.01 0.95 19.68
CA ALA A 255 8.80 2.27 19.07
C ALA A 255 7.63 3.01 19.73
N ARG A 256 6.51 2.32 19.94
CA ARG A 256 5.33 2.88 20.63
C ARG A 256 5.66 3.31 22.06
N GLU A 257 6.35 2.48 22.82
CA GLU A 257 6.70 2.76 24.22
C GLU A 257 7.65 3.94 24.35
N ARG A 258 8.72 3.96 23.54
CA ARG A 258 9.68 5.07 23.51
C ARG A 258 9.02 6.38 23.12
N MET A 259 8.14 6.37 22.13
CA MET A 259 7.41 7.57 21.70
C MET A 259 6.39 8.02 22.73
N ALA A 260 5.66 7.10 23.38
CA ALA A 260 4.69 7.43 24.41
C ALA A 260 5.35 8.16 25.60
N LYS A 261 6.58 7.78 25.96
CA LYS A 261 7.38 8.49 26.98
C LYS A 261 7.65 9.94 26.56
N LEU A 262 8.15 10.15 25.33
CA LEU A 262 8.46 11.50 24.84
C LEU A 262 7.21 12.38 24.71
N VAL A 263 6.09 11.83 24.27
CA VAL A 263 4.82 12.53 24.20
C VAL A 263 4.30 12.90 25.61
N LYS A 264 4.44 12.00 26.58
CA LYS A 264 4.10 12.28 27.99
C LYS A 264 4.98 13.37 28.61
N GLU A 265 6.22 13.46 28.20
CA GLU A 265 7.17 14.53 28.58
C GLU A 265 6.87 15.86 27.86
N GLY A 266 5.85 15.93 27.00
CA GLY A 266 5.45 17.14 26.27
C GLY A 266 6.35 17.48 25.10
N LYS A 267 7.19 16.54 24.62
CA LYS A 267 8.11 16.78 23.51
C LYS A 267 7.35 17.07 22.22
N SER A 268 7.76 18.14 21.54
CA SER A 268 7.32 18.46 20.17
C SER A 268 7.89 17.45 19.16
N LEU A 269 7.32 17.40 17.96
CA LEU A 269 7.84 16.53 16.89
C LEU A 269 9.29 16.89 16.50
N ASP A 270 9.66 18.19 16.50
CA ASP A 270 11.02 18.63 16.21
C ASP A 270 12.01 18.18 17.29
N GLU A 271 11.61 18.22 18.57
CA GLU A 271 12.43 17.68 19.67
C GLU A 271 12.58 16.16 19.57
N VAL A 272 11.54 15.44 19.10
CA VAL A 272 11.61 13.98 18.83
C VAL A 272 12.58 13.69 17.68
N TYR A 273 12.55 14.47 16.60
CA TYR A 273 13.53 14.33 15.50
C TYR A 273 14.97 14.54 16.00
N ALA A 274 15.18 15.54 16.85
CA ALA A 274 16.50 15.80 17.43
C ALA A 274 16.97 14.71 18.38
N ALA A 275 16.05 14.10 19.15
CA ALA A 275 16.34 13.04 20.10
C ALA A 275 16.67 11.68 19.45
N LYS A 276 16.25 11.46 18.19
CA LYS A 276 16.49 10.21 17.42
C LYS A 276 16.16 8.94 18.21
N PRO A 277 14.94 8.77 18.75
CA PRO A 277 14.59 7.68 19.67
C PRO A 277 14.72 6.27 19.07
N PHE A 278 14.88 6.16 17.75
CA PHE A 278 14.95 4.91 16.99
C PHE A 278 16.29 4.71 16.26
N ALA A 279 17.37 5.36 16.70
CA ALA A 279 18.69 5.28 16.05
C ALA A 279 19.22 3.85 15.90
N ASP A 280 18.90 2.96 16.85
CA ASP A 280 19.22 1.52 16.80
C ASP A 280 18.43 0.80 15.69
N PHE A 281 17.16 1.17 15.48
CA PHE A 281 16.34 0.62 14.39
C PHE A 281 16.78 1.19 13.04
N ASP A 282 17.12 2.49 12.99
CA ASP A 282 17.65 3.13 11.77
C ASP A 282 18.90 2.38 11.29
N ALA A 283 19.82 2.06 12.19
CA ALA A 283 21.04 1.30 11.88
C ALA A 283 20.73 -0.12 11.39
N LYS A 284 19.83 -0.84 12.07
CA LYS A 284 19.42 -2.21 11.71
C LYS A 284 18.76 -2.26 10.33
N LEU A 285 17.86 -1.32 10.03
CA LEU A 285 17.10 -1.26 8.79
C LEU A 285 17.83 -0.50 7.67
N LYS A 286 19.02 0.07 7.94
CA LYS A 286 19.75 0.94 7.02
C LYS A 286 18.88 2.10 6.50
N ALA A 287 18.04 2.62 7.38
CA ALA A 287 17.10 3.69 7.04
C ALA A 287 17.85 5.02 6.83
N ASN A 288 17.51 5.73 5.77
CA ASN A 288 18.00 7.10 5.59
C ASN A 288 17.22 8.09 6.49
N GLU A 289 17.69 9.33 6.58
CA GLU A 289 17.09 10.34 7.44
C GLU A 289 15.62 10.61 7.13
N GLN A 290 15.25 10.59 5.86
CA GLN A 290 13.86 10.83 5.43
C GLN A 290 12.94 9.68 5.91
N GLN A 291 13.37 8.43 5.77
CA GLN A 291 12.64 7.26 6.25
C GLN A 291 12.51 7.26 7.78
N ALA A 292 13.59 7.58 8.49
CA ALA A 292 13.59 7.68 9.94
C ALA A 292 12.61 8.78 10.43
N LYS A 293 12.64 9.98 9.84
CA LYS A 293 11.71 11.07 10.16
C LYS A 293 10.25 10.71 9.83
N ALA A 294 10.00 10.06 8.69
CA ALA A 294 8.66 9.61 8.31
C ALA A 294 8.10 8.63 9.34
N PHE A 295 8.90 7.64 9.76
CA PHE A 295 8.47 6.68 10.78
C PHE A 295 8.28 7.33 12.15
N MET A 296 9.20 8.20 12.61
CA MET A 296 9.03 8.95 13.86
C MET A 296 7.74 9.76 13.86
N ARG A 297 7.42 10.46 12.76
CA ARG A 297 6.18 11.24 12.61
C ARG A 297 4.95 10.35 12.73
N VAL A 298 4.91 9.23 12.05
CA VAL A 298 3.79 8.29 12.10
C VAL A 298 3.56 7.78 13.52
N VAL A 299 4.62 7.32 14.20
CA VAL A 299 4.50 6.84 15.59
C VAL A 299 4.05 7.96 16.53
N TYR A 300 4.61 9.18 16.38
CA TYR A 300 4.24 10.34 17.19
C TYR A 300 2.76 10.72 17.03
N MET A 301 2.25 10.72 15.79
CA MET A 301 0.84 11.08 15.53
C MET A 301 -0.12 10.05 16.09
N THR A 302 0.20 8.76 15.96
CA THR A 302 -0.71 7.67 16.36
C THR A 302 -0.60 7.27 17.84
N VAL A 303 0.41 7.73 18.58
CA VAL A 303 0.53 7.51 20.04
C VAL A 303 -0.24 8.57 20.83
N LYS A 304 -0.52 9.73 20.24
CA LYS A 304 -1.32 10.80 20.87
C LYS A 304 -2.82 10.49 20.93
N GLU A 305 -3.29 9.54 20.12
CA GLU A 305 -4.66 9.06 20.11
C GLU A 305 -4.85 7.95 21.18
#